data_53a3f1aa674194b7a1bd15e6612189e2
#
_entry.id   53a3f1aa674194b7a1bd15e6612189e2
#
_cell.length_a   1.000
_cell.length_b   1.000
_cell.length_c   1.000
_cell.angle_alpha   90.00
_cell.angle_beta   90.00
_cell.angle_gamma   90.00
#
_symmetry.space_group_name_H-M   'P 1'
#
loop_
_entity.id
_entity.type
_entity.pdbx_description
1 polymer ?
#
loop_
_entity_poly.entity_id
_entity_poly.type
_entity_poly.pdbx_seq_one_letter_code
_entity_poly.pdbx_strand_id
1 'polypeptide(L)'
;YYTFVGNREVLAYPDEELSKVTSWSYPCLQISLQTAWDELPESFRTKYKSQKANDKLFADHIAEMNSGIDIDNYPVVVTEIEVEGEKDWLIDYINTHHNITKLIWENNPEGTIINLSETRIIEFKTDGKGIKKIILNDYLNELAFFGDVPDNIEIVAQPMNRSFRLETRNTNNLKAFKGLNISSLHMQGKATFDMKEVATYLPQIKELRIWGSPSYITNMHEIAALKSLSWLTINEIFGFTADNFPAPVELPAIKSIWLHSIPEDVAKKVKKEYKNYDLWIQKGRKPEWLEANLNNPFRDWDGDDYILPAHAKKSAALYAKLYAQADKLLKQNPDTGTMLKELEEMVKVFTLEFNKMDKRKPWIDTVISENIYDALLLLLKPFKDKVNTIYLTDEVFDSLRDF
;
A
#
# COMPACT_ATOMS: atom_id res chain seq x y z
N TYR A 1 7.46 -3.78 20.24
CA TYR A 1 8.56 -3.25 19.43
C TYR A 1 8.51 -1.77 19.39
N TYR A 2 9.67 -1.21 19.36
CA TYR A 2 9.80 0.18 19.02
C TYR A 2 11.11 0.40 18.28
N THR A 3 11.06 1.30 17.34
CA THR A 3 12.22 1.68 16.55
C THR A 3 12.37 3.18 16.59
N PHE A 4 13.56 3.65 16.81
CA PHE A 4 13.87 5.06 16.64
C PHE A 4 14.48 5.31 15.29
N VAL A 5 14.06 6.35 14.64
CA VAL A 5 14.86 7.01 13.63
C VAL A 5 15.81 7.96 14.36
N GLY A 6 17.10 7.68 14.35
CA GLY A 6 18.10 8.49 15.05
C GLY A 6 18.63 7.92 16.37
N ASN A 7 18.72 6.60 16.51
CA ASN A 7 19.39 5.90 17.60
C ASN A 7 18.75 6.06 19.00
N ARG A 8 17.44 6.19 19.10
CA ARG A 8 16.72 6.22 20.36
C ARG A 8 15.76 5.06 20.48
N GLU A 9 15.66 4.51 21.67
CA GLU A 9 14.75 3.44 22.00
C GLU A 9 13.55 3.99 22.78
N VAL A 10 12.33 3.64 22.36
CA VAL A 10 11.11 3.87 23.14
C VAL A 10 10.48 2.54 23.48
N LEU A 11 10.14 2.37 24.73
CA LEU A 11 9.58 1.14 25.24
C LEU A 11 8.11 1.02 24.85
N ALA A 12 7.77 -0.10 24.21
CA ALA A 12 6.41 -0.48 23.95
C ALA A 12 5.89 -1.36 25.07
N TYR A 13 4.63 -1.24 25.33
CA TYR A 13 3.95 -1.98 26.37
C TYR A 13 2.97 -2.99 25.74
N PRO A 14 3.27 -4.28 25.77
CA PRO A 14 2.37 -5.29 25.24
C PRO A 14 1.29 -5.62 26.28
N ASP A 15 0.11 -5.81 25.77
CA ASP A 15 -1.07 -6.27 26.48
C ASP A 15 -1.74 -7.35 25.63
N GLU A 16 -2.22 -8.42 26.22
CA GLU A 16 -2.91 -9.48 25.49
C GLU A 16 -4.13 -8.95 24.72
N GLU A 17 -4.85 -8.01 25.30
CA GLU A 17 -6.00 -7.35 24.66
C GLU A 17 -5.57 -6.34 23.60
N LEU A 18 -4.40 -5.75 23.77
CA LEU A 18 -3.79 -4.77 22.85
C LEU A 18 -2.81 -5.39 21.87
N SER A 19 -2.69 -6.71 21.82
CA SER A 19 -1.78 -7.41 20.91
C SER A 19 -2.01 -7.08 19.44
N LYS A 20 -3.19 -6.52 19.11
CA LYS A 20 -3.55 -6.05 17.77
C LYS A 20 -3.18 -4.60 17.48
N VAL A 21 -2.72 -3.85 18.47
CA VAL A 21 -2.14 -2.53 18.23
C VAL A 21 -0.77 -2.75 17.62
N THR A 22 -0.56 -2.23 16.44
CA THR A 22 0.65 -2.53 15.67
C THR A 22 1.74 -1.51 15.87
N SER A 23 1.43 -0.22 15.77
CA SER A 23 2.44 0.82 15.92
C SER A 23 1.91 2.19 16.27
N TRP A 24 2.78 3.03 16.82
CA TRP A 24 2.68 4.48 16.82
C TRP A 24 3.88 5.07 16.12
N SER A 25 3.68 6.21 15.49
CA SER A 25 4.76 6.98 14.92
C SER A 25 4.81 8.38 15.47
N TYR A 26 6.00 8.80 15.80
CA TYR A 26 6.41 10.19 15.96
C TYR A 26 7.46 10.47 14.89
N PRO A 27 7.76 11.73 14.49
CA PRO A 27 8.71 11.99 13.40
C PRO A 27 10.05 11.25 13.47
N CYS A 28 10.44 10.76 14.62
CA CYS A 28 11.68 9.99 14.80
C CYS A 28 11.45 8.67 15.55
N LEU A 29 10.19 8.24 15.70
CA LEU A 29 9.84 7.11 16.53
C LEU A 29 8.71 6.31 15.95
N GLN A 30 8.88 5.01 15.91
CA GLN A 30 7.82 4.06 15.63
C GLN A 30 7.79 3.02 16.75
N ILE A 31 6.59 2.75 17.27
CA ILE A 31 6.36 1.74 18.31
C ILE A 31 5.45 0.67 17.73
N SER A 32 5.82 -0.59 17.87
CA SER A 32 4.98 -1.72 17.53
C SER A 32 4.64 -2.50 18.79
N LEU A 33 3.39 -2.85 18.96
CA LEU A 33 2.89 -3.62 20.10
C LEU A 33 2.57 -5.08 19.76
N GLN A 34 2.98 -5.55 18.60
CA GLN A 34 2.88 -6.97 18.25
C GLN A 34 3.93 -7.83 18.96
N THR A 35 4.90 -7.20 19.61
CA THR A 35 5.99 -7.91 20.30
C THR A 35 5.48 -8.65 21.53
N ALA A 36 5.90 -9.88 21.70
CA ALA A 36 5.63 -10.62 22.90
C ALA A 36 6.30 -9.96 24.12
N TRP A 37 5.63 -10.04 25.27
CA TRP A 37 6.13 -9.45 26.53
C TRP A 37 7.58 -9.84 26.85
N ASP A 38 7.92 -11.10 26.59
CA ASP A 38 9.25 -11.66 26.90
C ASP A 38 10.38 -11.07 26.04
N GLU A 39 10.04 -10.50 24.89
CA GLU A 39 11.00 -9.90 23.97
C GLU A 39 11.33 -8.44 24.34
N LEU A 40 10.59 -7.85 25.28
CA LEU A 40 10.84 -6.48 25.72
C LEU A 40 12.06 -6.40 26.64
N PRO A 41 12.77 -5.27 26.64
CA PRO A 41 13.86 -5.02 27.56
C PRO A 41 13.51 -5.28 29.03
N GLU A 42 14.40 -5.88 29.77
CA GLU A 42 14.18 -6.22 31.18
C GLU A 42 13.85 -4.99 32.04
N SER A 43 14.45 -3.86 31.75
CA SER A 43 14.18 -2.58 32.43
C SER A 43 12.71 -2.18 32.31
N PHE A 44 12.12 -2.35 31.13
CA PHE A 44 10.71 -2.08 30.90
C PHE A 44 9.82 -3.09 31.62
N ARG A 45 10.09 -4.39 31.44
CA ARG A 45 9.35 -5.46 32.11
C ARG A 45 9.37 -5.30 33.63
N THR A 46 10.50 -4.88 34.19
CA THR A 46 10.62 -4.62 35.64
C THR A 46 9.78 -3.44 36.07
N LYS A 47 9.78 -2.34 35.31
CA LYS A 47 8.97 -1.15 35.59
C LYS A 47 7.47 -1.46 35.62
N TYR A 48 6.98 -2.27 34.70
CA TYR A 48 5.55 -2.56 34.52
C TYR A 48 5.12 -3.95 35.05
N LYS A 49 5.98 -4.68 35.72
CA LYS A 49 5.76 -6.06 36.19
C LYS A 49 4.51 -6.26 37.06
N SER A 50 4.13 -5.25 37.83
CA SER A 50 2.97 -5.30 38.73
C SER A 50 1.67 -4.85 38.06
N GLN A 51 1.72 -4.36 36.84
CA GLN A 51 0.58 -3.84 36.12
C GLN A 51 0.04 -4.90 35.16
N LYS A 52 -1.27 -5.07 35.16
CA LYS A 52 -1.91 -5.87 34.11
C LYS A 52 -2.00 -5.03 32.86
N ALA A 53 -1.53 -5.55 31.78
CA ALA A 53 -1.69 -4.95 30.49
C ALA A 53 -3.19 -4.94 30.12
N ASN A 54 -3.74 -3.77 29.85
CA ASN A 54 -5.13 -3.55 29.44
C ASN A 54 -5.27 -2.22 28.70
N ASP A 55 -6.40 -1.99 28.07
CA ASP A 55 -6.62 -0.79 27.26
C ASP A 55 -6.40 0.51 28.04
N LYS A 56 -6.83 0.56 29.31
CA LYS A 56 -6.62 1.74 30.15
C LYS A 56 -5.14 1.99 30.41
N LEU A 57 -4.38 0.97 30.75
CA LEU A 57 -2.95 1.09 31.00
C LEU A 57 -2.20 1.52 29.73
N PHE A 58 -2.62 1.01 28.59
CA PHE A 58 -2.10 1.44 27.32
C PHE A 58 -2.37 2.92 27.04
N ALA A 59 -3.62 3.37 27.25
CA ALA A 59 -3.98 4.77 27.12
C ALA A 59 -3.21 5.68 28.08
N ASP A 60 -3.01 5.24 29.32
CA ASP A 60 -2.21 5.97 30.31
C ASP A 60 -0.75 6.08 29.86
N HIS A 61 -0.18 5.01 29.29
CA HIS A 61 1.19 5.03 28.74
C HIS A 61 1.34 5.98 27.55
N ILE A 62 0.38 5.97 26.63
CA ILE A 62 0.37 6.94 25.52
C ILE A 62 0.18 8.36 26.03
N ALA A 63 -0.66 8.58 27.06
CA ALA A 63 -0.85 9.88 27.67
C ALA A 63 0.45 10.41 28.29
N GLU A 64 1.21 9.55 28.96
CA GLU A 64 2.54 9.88 29.46
C GLU A 64 3.47 10.33 28.33
N MET A 65 3.53 9.58 27.25
CA MET A 65 4.34 9.93 26.08
C MET A 65 3.93 11.26 25.45
N ASN A 66 2.63 11.50 25.32
CA ASN A 66 2.08 12.76 24.79
C ASN A 66 2.23 13.95 25.74
N SER A 67 2.37 13.73 27.05
CA SER A 67 2.60 14.79 28.02
C SER A 67 4.02 15.38 27.99
N GLY A 68 4.88 14.83 27.12
CA GLY A 68 6.25 15.28 26.98
C GLY A 68 7.19 14.68 28.01
N ILE A 69 6.87 13.48 28.53
CA ILE A 69 7.82 12.74 29.36
C ILE A 69 9.13 12.63 28.64
N ASP A 70 10.15 13.12 29.30
CA ASP A 70 11.50 13.15 28.76
C ASP A 70 12.11 11.76 28.77
N ILE A 71 12.25 11.19 27.57
CA ILE A 71 13.06 10.01 27.37
C ILE A 71 14.45 10.52 26.95
N ASP A 72 15.42 10.45 27.84
CA ASP A 72 16.77 10.97 27.63
C ASP A 72 16.80 12.49 27.33
N ASN A 73 15.99 13.26 28.03
CA ASN A 73 15.85 14.72 27.92
C ASN A 73 15.22 15.21 26.60
N TYR A 74 14.39 14.38 25.94
CA TYR A 74 13.65 14.80 24.74
C TYR A 74 12.17 14.43 24.84
N PRO A 75 11.29 15.40 24.64
CA PRO A 75 9.85 15.15 24.66
C PRO A 75 9.47 14.17 23.56
N VAL A 76 8.65 13.18 23.89
CA VAL A 76 8.05 12.25 22.95
C VAL A 76 6.58 12.61 22.80
N VAL A 77 6.17 12.81 21.56
CA VAL A 77 4.78 13.09 21.21
C VAL A 77 4.32 12.06 20.18
N VAL A 78 3.25 11.33 20.49
CA VAL A 78 2.64 10.39 19.55
C VAL A 78 1.79 11.18 18.54
N THR A 79 2.02 10.99 17.26
CA THR A 79 1.30 11.66 16.17
C THR A 79 0.54 10.69 15.28
N GLU A 80 0.83 9.40 15.36
CA GLU A 80 0.22 8.34 14.58
C GLU A 80 -0.12 7.15 15.47
N ILE A 81 -1.31 6.58 15.28
CA ILE A 81 -1.75 5.34 15.91
C ILE A 81 -2.22 4.37 14.86
N GLU A 82 -1.75 3.13 14.96
CA GLU A 82 -2.18 2.01 14.13
C GLU A 82 -2.74 0.91 15.04
N VAL A 83 -4.00 0.56 14.82
CA VAL A 83 -4.75 -0.37 15.68
C VAL A 83 -5.53 -1.40 14.87
N GLU A 84 -5.79 -2.55 15.51
CA GLU A 84 -6.58 -3.63 14.96
C GLU A 84 -7.68 -4.05 15.94
N GLY A 85 -8.89 -4.30 15.40
CA GLY A 85 -10.04 -4.76 16.16
C GLY A 85 -10.74 -3.67 16.96
N GLU A 86 -11.58 -4.06 17.92
CA GLU A 86 -12.40 -3.15 18.74
C GLU A 86 -11.56 -2.41 19.77
N LYS A 87 -11.73 -1.10 19.84
CA LYS A 87 -11.06 -0.21 20.81
C LYS A 87 -12.01 0.90 21.26
N ASP A 88 -12.88 0.59 22.21
CA ASP A 88 -13.92 1.52 22.70
C ASP A 88 -13.34 2.84 23.25
N TRP A 89 -12.15 2.80 23.81
CA TRP A 89 -11.48 3.96 24.41
C TRP A 89 -10.78 4.86 23.39
N LEU A 90 -10.51 4.38 22.18
CA LEU A 90 -9.55 5.02 21.25
C LEU A 90 -10.02 6.39 20.78
N ILE A 91 -11.28 6.54 20.40
CA ILE A 91 -11.80 7.83 19.91
C ILE A 91 -11.80 8.88 21.01
N ASP A 92 -12.22 8.52 22.22
CA ASP A 92 -12.20 9.44 23.38
C ASP A 92 -10.76 9.85 23.71
N TYR A 93 -9.83 8.91 23.63
CA TYR A 93 -8.41 9.20 23.79
C TYR A 93 -7.89 10.19 22.73
N ILE A 94 -8.15 9.95 21.45
CA ILE A 94 -7.73 10.83 20.35
C ILE A 94 -8.37 12.23 20.50
N ASN A 95 -9.62 12.32 20.94
CA ASN A 95 -10.29 13.61 21.17
C ASN A 95 -9.58 14.48 22.23
N THR A 96 -8.89 13.87 23.18
CA THR A 96 -8.15 14.57 24.22
C THR A 96 -6.68 14.80 23.87
N HIS A 97 -6.15 14.12 22.84
CA HIS A 97 -4.74 14.15 22.46
C HIS A 97 -4.57 14.70 21.03
N HIS A 98 -4.68 16.00 20.90
CA HIS A 98 -4.72 16.70 19.60
C HIS A 98 -3.41 16.62 18.77
N ASN A 99 -2.36 16.05 19.32
CA ASN A 99 -1.13 15.75 18.57
C ASN A 99 -1.29 14.54 17.65
N ILE A 100 -2.28 13.67 17.93
CA ILE A 100 -2.56 12.50 17.09
C ILE A 100 -3.33 12.99 15.86
N THR A 101 -2.66 12.92 14.72
CA THR A 101 -3.18 13.43 13.45
C THR A 101 -3.36 12.34 12.41
N LYS A 102 -2.82 11.15 12.65
CA LYS A 102 -2.95 10.00 11.76
C LYS A 102 -3.48 8.79 12.52
N LEU A 103 -4.50 8.16 11.94
CA LEU A 103 -5.12 6.95 12.46
C LEU A 103 -5.18 5.90 11.36
N ILE A 104 -4.66 4.72 11.66
CA ILE A 104 -4.83 3.51 10.85
C ILE A 104 -5.63 2.52 11.70
N TRP A 105 -6.79 2.07 11.18
CA TRP A 105 -7.67 1.19 11.95
C TRP A 105 -8.22 0.06 11.10
N GLU A 106 -7.88 -1.16 11.48
CA GLU A 106 -8.16 -2.38 10.73
C GLU A 106 -9.05 -3.36 11.49
N ASN A 107 -9.65 -4.29 10.74
CA ASN A 107 -10.40 -5.44 11.28
C ASN A 107 -11.44 -5.06 12.34
N ASN A 108 -12.21 -4.01 12.08
CA ASN A 108 -13.27 -3.57 12.97
C ASN A 108 -14.40 -4.62 13.08
N PRO A 109 -15.08 -4.74 14.23
CA PRO A 109 -16.29 -5.52 14.37
C PRO A 109 -17.41 -5.05 13.43
N GLU A 110 -18.28 -5.97 13.03
CA GLU A 110 -19.44 -5.64 12.21
C GLU A 110 -20.35 -4.60 12.86
N GLY A 111 -20.68 -3.56 12.10
CA GLY A 111 -21.55 -2.48 12.55
C GLY A 111 -20.82 -1.32 13.23
N THR A 112 -19.48 -1.31 13.23
CA THR A 112 -18.68 -0.25 13.84
C THR A 112 -19.02 1.14 13.26
N ILE A 113 -19.19 2.10 14.17
CA ILE A 113 -19.34 3.52 13.84
C ILE A 113 -18.09 4.27 14.32
N ILE A 114 -17.38 4.86 13.37
CA ILE A 114 -16.18 5.67 13.67
C ILE A 114 -16.56 7.14 13.61
N ASN A 115 -16.53 7.81 14.75
CA ASN A 115 -16.86 9.22 14.85
C ASN A 115 -15.58 10.05 15.06
N LEU A 116 -15.11 10.69 14.00
CA LEU A 116 -13.93 11.55 14.02
C LEU A 116 -14.26 13.02 14.24
N SER A 117 -15.55 13.41 14.40
CA SER A 117 -16.02 14.80 14.36
C SER A 117 -15.28 15.76 15.29
N GLU A 118 -14.92 15.30 16.48
CA GLU A 118 -14.23 16.11 17.50
C GLU A 118 -12.70 15.93 17.45
N THR A 119 -12.20 15.01 16.64
CA THR A 119 -10.76 14.73 16.52
C THR A 119 -10.05 15.76 15.63
N ARG A 120 -8.71 15.78 15.71
CA ARG A 120 -7.84 16.50 14.76
C ARG A 120 -7.14 15.57 13.77
N ILE A 121 -7.73 14.42 13.48
CA ILE A 121 -7.19 13.48 12.50
C ILE A 121 -7.14 14.16 11.13
N ILE A 122 -5.95 14.15 10.54
CA ILE A 122 -5.65 14.67 9.20
C ILE A 122 -5.65 13.54 8.16
N GLU A 123 -5.18 12.35 8.57
CA GLU A 123 -5.15 11.14 7.75
C GLU A 123 -5.87 10.01 8.48
N PHE A 124 -6.88 9.44 7.83
CA PHE A 124 -7.55 8.24 8.30
C PHE A 124 -7.45 7.14 7.25
N LYS A 125 -6.89 5.98 7.67
CA LYS A 125 -6.70 4.80 6.82
C LYS A 125 -7.37 3.59 7.44
N THR A 126 -8.02 2.78 6.61
CA THR A 126 -8.71 1.56 7.07
C THR A 126 -8.77 0.50 5.98
N ASP A 127 -8.90 -0.77 6.40
CA ASP A 127 -9.24 -1.88 5.49
C ASP A 127 -10.74 -1.91 5.13
N GLY A 128 -11.56 -1.11 5.80
CA GLY A 128 -13.00 -1.01 5.60
C GLY A 128 -13.83 -2.10 6.28
N LYS A 129 -13.22 -3.19 6.76
CA LYS A 129 -13.97 -4.30 7.36
C LYS A 129 -14.77 -3.85 8.57
N GLY A 130 -15.99 -4.39 8.68
CA GLY A 130 -16.89 -4.18 9.81
C GLY A 130 -17.45 -2.76 9.96
N ILE A 131 -16.95 -1.78 9.22
CA ILE A 131 -17.35 -0.38 9.35
C ILE A 131 -18.70 -0.14 8.69
N LYS A 132 -19.67 0.32 9.48
CA LYS A 132 -20.99 0.73 9.02
C LYS A 132 -21.05 2.23 8.70
N LYS A 133 -20.36 3.05 9.50
CA LYS A 133 -20.44 4.50 9.37
C LYS A 133 -19.13 5.19 9.76
N ILE A 134 -18.76 6.22 9.00
CA ILE A 134 -17.68 7.14 9.36
C ILE A 134 -18.24 8.57 9.38
N ILE A 135 -18.04 9.28 10.49
CA ILE A 135 -18.35 10.71 10.61
C ILE A 135 -17.02 11.45 10.56
N LEU A 136 -16.79 12.22 9.50
CA LEU A 136 -15.54 12.91 9.25
C LEU A 136 -15.43 14.20 10.10
N ASN A 137 -14.22 14.68 10.29
CA ASN A 137 -13.92 15.97 10.87
C ASN A 137 -13.52 16.99 9.77
N ASP A 138 -13.47 18.28 10.13
CA ASP A 138 -13.10 19.37 9.22
C ASP A 138 -11.58 19.50 8.98
N TYR A 139 -10.77 18.68 9.62
CA TYR A 139 -9.31 18.68 9.47
C TYR A 139 -8.82 17.63 8.46
N LEU A 140 -9.67 16.70 8.06
CA LEU A 140 -9.29 15.55 7.25
C LEU A 140 -8.77 16.00 5.87
N ASN A 141 -7.54 15.60 5.55
CA ASN A 141 -6.92 15.78 4.24
C ASN A 141 -6.90 14.49 3.41
N GLU A 142 -6.95 13.34 4.09
CA GLU A 142 -6.90 12.03 3.43
C GLU A 142 -7.82 11.02 4.13
N LEU A 143 -8.65 10.36 3.31
CA LEU A 143 -9.38 9.15 3.67
C LEU A 143 -8.92 8.01 2.75
N ALA A 144 -8.35 6.94 3.31
CA ALA A 144 -7.82 5.84 2.52
C ALA A 144 -8.46 4.50 2.91
N PHE A 145 -8.91 3.77 1.90
CA PHE A 145 -9.32 2.37 2.00
C PHE A 145 -8.28 1.49 1.32
N PHE A 146 -7.46 0.79 2.11
CA PHE A 146 -6.51 -0.18 1.56
C PHE A 146 -7.09 -1.60 1.46
N GLY A 147 -8.35 -1.79 1.86
CA GLY A 147 -9.24 -2.89 1.50
C GLY A 147 -10.35 -2.43 0.56
N ASP A 148 -11.40 -3.23 0.45
CA ASP A 148 -12.60 -2.87 -0.31
C ASP A 148 -13.45 -1.87 0.49
N VAL A 149 -14.03 -0.89 -0.20
CA VAL A 149 -15.04 -0.02 0.40
C VAL A 149 -16.30 -0.84 0.66
N PRO A 150 -16.82 -0.91 1.91
CA PRO A 150 -18.01 -1.72 2.21
C PRO A 150 -19.25 -1.26 1.43
N ASP A 151 -20.08 -2.21 1.02
CA ASP A 151 -21.25 -1.96 0.15
C ASP A 151 -22.26 -0.95 0.73
N ASN A 152 -22.44 -0.95 2.04
CA ASN A 152 -23.46 -0.17 2.74
C ASN A 152 -22.87 0.83 3.73
N ILE A 153 -21.62 1.23 3.53
CA ILE A 153 -20.99 2.22 4.39
C ILE A 153 -21.66 3.59 4.22
N GLU A 154 -21.92 4.24 5.33
CA GLU A 154 -22.37 5.65 5.38
C GLU A 154 -21.17 6.54 5.72
N ILE A 155 -20.87 7.53 4.88
CA ILE A 155 -19.82 8.50 5.14
C ILE A 155 -20.44 9.89 5.25
N VAL A 156 -20.27 10.52 6.40
CA VAL A 156 -20.87 11.83 6.72
C VAL A 156 -19.78 12.87 6.83
N ALA A 157 -19.86 13.88 5.97
CA ALA A 157 -18.97 15.04 6.05
C ALA A 157 -19.42 16.02 7.14
N GLN A 158 -18.47 16.79 7.67
CA GLN A 158 -18.74 17.90 8.58
C GLN A 158 -19.32 19.11 7.82
N PRO A 159 -19.97 20.06 8.53
CA PRO A 159 -20.64 21.22 7.92
C PRO A 159 -19.73 22.08 7.03
N MET A 160 -18.44 22.22 7.37
CA MET A 160 -17.49 22.97 6.55
C MET A 160 -17.11 22.26 5.26
N ASN A 161 -17.32 20.94 5.19
CA ASN A 161 -17.10 20.11 4.00
C ASN A 161 -15.82 20.49 3.23
N ARG A 162 -14.69 20.55 3.94
CA ARG A 162 -13.39 20.85 3.32
C ARG A 162 -13.02 19.77 2.32
N SER A 163 -12.28 20.15 1.30
CA SER A 163 -11.85 19.19 0.30
C SER A 163 -10.73 18.31 0.83
N PHE A 164 -10.82 17.02 0.51
CA PHE A 164 -9.83 16.02 0.91
C PHE A 164 -9.51 15.06 -0.24
N ARG A 165 -8.45 14.26 -0.06
CA ARG A 165 -8.06 13.18 -0.95
C ARG A 165 -8.74 11.88 -0.52
N LEU A 166 -9.31 11.17 -1.49
CA LEU A 166 -9.78 9.80 -1.32
C LEU A 166 -8.76 8.84 -1.96
N GLU A 167 -8.38 7.80 -1.23
CA GLU A 167 -7.61 6.68 -1.76
C GLU A 167 -8.41 5.38 -1.67
N THR A 168 -8.46 4.61 -2.78
CA THR A 168 -9.15 3.31 -2.84
C THR A 168 -8.37 2.31 -3.67
N ARG A 169 -8.69 1.01 -3.49
CA ARG A 169 -8.08 -0.08 -4.26
C ARG A 169 -8.76 -0.35 -5.61
N ASN A 170 -9.98 0.12 -5.77
CA ASN A 170 -10.79 -0.09 -6.97
C ASN A 170 -11.89 0.99 -7.06
N THR A 171 -12.77 0.89 -8.05
CA THR A 171 -13.91 1.78 -8.25
C THR A 171 -15.21 1.28 -7.63
N ASN A 172 -15.18 0.15 -6.89
CA ASN A 172 -16.36 -0.38 -6.26
C ASN A 172 -16.85 0.57 -5.16
N ASN A 173 -18.17 0.71 -5.08
CA ASN A 173 -18.83 1.49 -4.02
C ASN A 173 -18.45 2.98 -3.94
N LEU A 174 -17.92 3.58 -5.01
CA LEU A 174 -17.70 5.04 -5.04
C LEU A 174 -18.99 5.84 -4.79
N LYS A 175 -20.17 5.24 -4.95
CA LYS A 175 -21.45 5.83 -4.58
C LYS A 175 -21.53 6.31 -3.12
N ALA A 176 -20.78 5.67 -2.20
CA ALA A 176 -20.72 6.05 -0.79
C ALA A 176 -20.13 7.44 -0.56
N PHE A 177 -19.36 7.94 -1.52
CA PHE A 177 -18.69 9.24 -1.47
C PHE A 177 -19.42 10.34 -2.24
N LYS A 178 -20.60 10.04 -2.80
CA LYS A 178 -21.38 11.01 -3.57
C LYS A 178 -21.75 12.22 -2.71
N GLY A 179 -21.44 13.40 -3.21
CA GLY A 179 -21.75 14.68 -2.54
C GLY A 179 -20.70 15.13 -1.53
N LEU A 180 -19.67 14.33 -1.25
CA LEU A 180 -18.52 14.76 -0.46
C LEU A 180 -17.58 15.63 -1.31
N ASN A 181 -16.87 16.55 -0.65
CA ASN A 181 -15.93 17.45 -1.34
C ASN A 181 -14.58 16.77 -1.54
N ILE A 182 -14.53 15.79 -2.45
CA ILE A 182 -13.30 15.11 -2.83
C ILE A 182 -12.66 15.85 -3.98
N SER A 183 -11.44 16.36 -3.77
CA SER A 183 -10.69 17.07 -4.81
C SER A 183 -9.68 16.18 -5.54
N SER A 184 -9.23 15.10 -4.92
CA SER A 184 -8.24 14.17 -5.45
C SER A 184 -8.68 12.73 -5.21
N LEU A 185 -8.65 11.90 -6.25
CA LEU A 185 -8.87 10.46 -6.18
C LEU A 185 -7.58 9.73 -6.55
N HIS A 186 -7.09 8.93 -5.62
CA HIS A 186 -5.98 8.01 -5.85
C HIS A 186 -6.51 6.57 -5.84
N MET A 187 -6.18 5.81 -6.86
CA MET A 187 -6.53 4.39 -6.94
C MET A 187 -5.27 3.58 -7.17
N GLN A 188 -5.05 2.57 -6.34
CA GLN A 188 -3.87 1.73 -6.44
C GLN A 188 -4.21 0.26 -6.20
N GLY A 189 -3.89 -0.60 -7.15
CA GLY A 189 -4.09 -2.03 -6.97
C GLY A 189 -4.17 -2.80 -8.27
N LYS A 190 -4.36 -4.12 -8.12
CA LYS A 190 -4.61 -5.04 -9.23
C LYS A 190 -6.12 -5.17 -9.42
N ALA A 191 -6.71 -4.27 -10.19
CA ALA A 191 -8.16 -4.18 -10.38
C ALA A 191 -8.52 -3.77 -11.81
N THR A 192 -9.80 -3.78 -12.12
CA THR A 192 -10.35 -3.07 -13.27
C THR A 192 -11.02 -1.80 -12.76
N PHE A 193 -10.54 -0.64 -13.20
CA PHE A 193 -11.04 0.67 -12.80
C PHE A 193 -12.06 1.16 -13.83
N ASP A 194 -13.30 1.37 -13.39
CA ASP A 194 -14.37 1.88 -14.26
C ASP A 194 -14.48 3.39 -14.17
N MET A 195 -14.12 4.11 -15.23
CA MET A 195 -14.17 5.58 -15.25
C MET A 195 -15.60 6.13 -15.27
N LYS A 196 -16.59 5.32 -15.63
CA LYS A 196 -18.00 5.69 -15.52
C LYS A 196 -18.41 5.87 -14.05
N GLU A 197 -17.96 5.00 -13.16
CA GLU A 197 -18.20 5.12 -11.71
C GLU A 197 -17.57 6.41 -11.17
N VAL A 198 -16.32 6.70 -11.57
CA VAL A 198 -15.62 7.93 -11.17
C VAL A 198 -16.36 9.17 -11.64
N ALA A 199 -16.72 9.23 -12.93
CA ALA A 199 -17.44 10.36 -13.51
C ALA A 199 -18.84 10.57 -12.92
N THR A 200 -19.51 9.46 -12.55
CA THR A 200 -20.86 9.50 -12.00
C THR A 200 -20.90 10.01 -10.56
N TYR A 201 -19.97 9.55 -9.73
CA TYR A 201 -20.03 9.81 -8.28
C TYR A 201 -19.09 10.92 -7.82
N LEU A 202 -18.01 11.18 -8.56
CA LEU A 202 -16.96 12.14 -8.19
C LEU A 202 -16.68 13.16 -9.34
N PRO A 203 -17.68 13.76 -9.97
CA PRO A 203 -17.50 14.60 -11.18
C PRO A 203 -16.68 15.87 -10.93
N GLN A 204 -16.48 16.26 -9.68
CA GLN A 204 -15.80 17.50 -9.29
C GLN A 204 -14.30 17.35 -9.02
N ILE A 205 -13.73 16.13 -9.12
CA ILE A 205 -12.32 15.92 -8.82
C ILE A 205 -11.41 16.75 -9.73
N LYS A 206 -10.32 17.22 -9.14
CA LYS A 206 -9.28 18.01 -9.81
C LYS A 206 -8.05 17.18 -10.14
N GLU A 207 -7.85 16.10 -9.41
CA GLU A 207 -6.72 15.20 -9.54
C GLU A 207 -7.20 13.75 -9.58
N LEU A 208 -6.70 13.00 -10.56
CA LEU A 208 -6.93 11.56 -10.69
C LEU A 208 -5.59 10.85 -10.86
N ARG A 209 -5.26 9.96 -9.92
CA ARG A 209 -4.07 9.11 -9.99
C ARG A 209 -4.48 7.65 -9.96
N ILE A 210 -4.00 6.88 -10.92
CA ILE A 210 -4.30 5.45 -11.05
C ILE A 210 -3.00 4.68 -11.23
N TRP A 211 -2.71 3.79 -10.28
CA TRP A 211 -1.54 2.91 -10.32
C TRP A 211 -1.98 1.46 -10.38
N GLY A 212 -1.60 0.81 -11.46
CA GLY A 212 -1.82 -0.61 -11.67
C GLY A 212 -0.64 -1.48 -11.19
N SER A 213 -0.76 -2.82 -11.50
CA SER A 213 0.30 -3.75 -11.14
C SER A 213 0.29 -5.05 -11.97
N PRO A 214 0.15 -5.06 -13.27
CA PRO A 214 -0.62 -4.19 -14.16
C PRO A 214 -2.12 -4.31 -13.95
N SER A 215 -2.88 -3.30 -14.38
CA SER A 215 -4.33 -3.23 -14.20
C SER A 215 -5.03 -2.71 -15.45
N TYR A 216 -6.36 -2.64 -15.41
CA TYR A 216 -7.16 -2.28 -16.57
C TYR A 216 -8.08 -1.10 -16.25
N ILE A 217 -8.33 -0.26 -17.27
CA ILE A 217 -9.39 0.76 -17.25
C ILE A 217 -10.47 0.36 -18.25
N THR A 218 -11.74 0.52 -17.83
CA THR A 218 -12.91 0.50 -18.71
C THR A 218 -13.53 1.90 -18.80
N ASN A 219 -14.30 2.15 -19.85
CA ASN A 219 -15.02 3.42 -20.05
C ASN A 219 -14.11 4.66 -19.98
N MET A 220 -12.87 4.56 -20.50
CA MET A 220 -11.87 5.64 -20.42
C MET A 220 -12.39 6.99 -20.95
N HIS A 221 -13.25 7.01 -21.96
CA HIS A 221 -13.84 8.22 -22.53
C HIS A 221 -14.68 9.02 -21.52
N GLU A 222 -15.19 8.38 -20.48
CA GLU A 222 -16.01 9.04 -19.44
C GLU A 222 -15.21 10.04 -18.57
N ILE A 223 -13.87 9.97 -18.57
CA ILE A 223 -13.09 11.03 -17.91
C ILE A 223 -13.31 12.41 -18.53
N ALA A 224 -13.81 12.50 -19.77
CA ALA A 224 -14.24 13.74 -20.41
C ALA A 224 -15.35 14.47 -19.64
N ALA A 225 -16.11 13.78 -18.79
CA ALA A 225 -17.10 14.39 -17.90
C ALA A 225 -16.47 15.11 -16.69
N LEU A 226 -15.21 14.83 -16.36
CA LEU A 226 -14.48 15.44 -15.24
C LEU A 226 -13.95 16.84 -15.61
N LYS A 227 -14.86 17.81 -15.75
CA LYS A 227 -14.54 19.15 -16.27
C LYS A 227 -13.56 19.96 -15.39
N SER A 228 -13.40 19.59 -14.13
CA SER A 228 -12.45 20.20 -13.19
C SER A 228 -11.10 19.52 -13.16
N LEU A 229 -10.93 18.39 -13.87
CA LEU A 229 -9.70 17.57 -13.83
C LEU A 229 -8.51 18.39 -14.38
N SER A 230 -7.56 18.69 -13.51
CA SER A 230 -6.35 19.45 -13.82
C SER A 230 -5.08 18.62 -13.84
N TRP A 231 -5.10 17.45 -13.19
CA TRP A 231 -3.97 16.54 -13.08
C TRP A 231 -4.41 15.10 -13.30
N LEU A 232 -3.79 14.43 -14.26
CA LEU A 232 -4.02 13.00 -14.55
C LEU A 232 -2.70 12.23 -14.47
N THR A 233 -2.65 11.22 -13.62
CA THR A 233 -1.55 10.25 -13.57
C THR A 233 -2.08 8.84 -13.83
N ILE A 234 -1.47 8.13 -14.76
CA ILE A 234 -1.78 6.73 -15.06
C ILE A 234 -0.47 5.95 -15.16
N ASN A 235 -0.32 4.91 -14.32
CA ASN A 235 0.85 4.07 -14.26
C ASN A 235 0.46 2.59 -14.34
N GLU A 236 1.09 1.81 -15.24
CA GLU A 236 0.85 0.39 -15.46
C GLU A 236 -0.62 0.02 -15.70
N ILE A 237 -1.32 0.81 -16.49
CA ILE A 237 -2.74 0.64 -16.78
C ILE A 237 -2.96 0.43 -18.27
N PHE A 238 -3.83 -0.53 -18.57
CA PHE A 238 -4.18 -0.98 -19.92
C PHE A 238 -5.71 -1.02 -20.11
N GLY A 239 -6.19 -1.63 -21.22
CA GLY A 239 -7.63 -1.78 -21.50
C GLY A 239 -8.26 -0.58 -22.17
N PHE A 240 -7.49 0.42 -22.59
CA PHE A 240 -7.94 1.58 -23.34
C PHE A 240 -7.02 1.85 -24.54
N THR A 241 -7.50 2.61 -25.50
CA THR A 241 -6.83 2.88 -26.77
C THR A 241 -6.78 4.38 -27.05
N ALA A 242 -6.03 4.76 -28.07
CA ALA A 242 -6.00 6.13 -28.55
C ALA A 242 -7.40 6.68 -28.89
N ASP A 243 -8.30 5.85 -29.43
CA ASP A 243 -9.63 6.31 -29.85
C ASP A 243 -10.54 6.70 -28.68
N ASN A 244 -10.38 6.04 -27.52
CA ASN A 244 -11.21 6.33 -26.35
C ASN A 244 -10.53 7.20 -25.29
N PHE A 245 -9.29 7.65 -25.51
CA PHE A 245 -8.66 8.66 -24.68
C PHE A 245 -9.15 10.06 -25.11
N PRO A 246 -9.66 10.90 -24.21
CA PRO A 246 -10.22 12.22 -24.57
C PRO A 246 -9.24 13.12 -25.31
N ALA A 247 -9.77 14.03 -26.11
CA ALA A 247 -9.00 15.12 -26.71
C ALA A 247 -8.85 16.31 -25.73
N PRO A 248 -7.86 17.22 -25.90
CA PRO A 248 -7.63 18.34 -24.99
C PRO A 248 -8.87 19.23 -24.78
N VAL A 249 -9.68 19.42 -25.82
CA VAL A 249 -10.92 20.22 -25.74
C VAL A 249 -11.97 19.62 -24.82
N GLU A 250 -11.93 18.31 -24.58
CA GLU A 250 -12.86 17.60 -23.70
C GLU A 250 -12.45 17.69 -22.23
N LEU A 251 -11.18 18.00 -21.95
CA LEU A 251 -10.60 18.19 -20.62
C LEU A 251 -10.16 19.65 -20.41
N PRO A 252 -11.08 20.61 -20.33
CA PRO A 252 -10.77 22.04 -20.40
C PRO A 252 -9.90 22.57 -19.24
N ALA A 253 -9.89 21.88 -18.09
CA ALA A 253 -9.12 22.29 -16.92
C ALA A 253 -7.75 21.59 -16.85
N ILE A 254 -7.44 20.64 -17.74
CA ILE A 254 -6.22 19.82 -17.65
C ILE A 254 -4.97 20.70 -17.78
N LYS A 255 -3.97 20.43 -16.93
CA LYS A 255 -2.68 21.12 -16.92
C LYS A 255 -1.53 20.14 -17.06
N SER A 256 -1.61 19.03 -16.35
CA SER A 256 -0.54 18.02 -16.26
C SER A 256 -1.07 16.63 -16.55
N ILE A 257 -0.33 15.87 -17.37
CA ILE A 257 -0.62 14.46 -17.69
C ILE A 257 0.68 13.67 -17.54
N TRP A 258 0.68 12.73 -16.61
CA TRP A 258 1.79 11.83 -16.35
C TRP A 258 1.37 10.40 -16.64
N LEU A 259 2.02 9.79 -17.63
CA LEU A 259 1.70 8.46 -18.13
C LEU A 259 2.96 7.59 -18.13
N HIS A 260 2.88 6.43 -17.48
CA HIS A 260 3.96 5.47 -17.44
C HIS A 260 3.43 4.07 -17.71
N SER A 261 4.12 3.31 -18.58
CA SER A 261 3.76 1.92 -18.89
C SER A 261 2.29 1.77 -19.28
N ILE A 262 1.88 2.46 -20.34
CA ILE A 262 0.51 2.51 -20.89
C ILE A 262 0.51 2.02 -22.34
N PRO A 263 -0.65 1.79 -23.01
CA PRO A 263 -0.70 1.45 -24.42
C PRO A 263 0.07 2.43 -25.31
N GLU A 264 0.87 1.90 -26.25
CA GLU A 264 1.78 2.69 -27.10
C GLU A 264 1.03 3.70 -28.00
N ASP A 265 -0.12 3.31 -28.52
CA ASP A 265 -0.97 4.16 -29.35
C ASP A 265 -1.48 5.38 -28.59
N VAL A 266 -1.88 5.21 -27.32
CA VAL A 266 -2.27 6.29 -26.40
C VAL A 266 -1.09 7.21 -26.14
N ALA A 267 0.09 6.65 -25.82
CA ALA A 267 1.29 7.44 -25.58
C ALA A 267 1.64 8.34 -26.78
N LYS A 268 1.51 7.81 -28.01
CA LYS A 268 1.72 8.55 -29.27
C LYS A 268 0.68 9.66 -29.46
N LYS A 269 -0.60 9.36 -29.25
CA LYS A 269 -1.70 10.37 -29.33
C LYS A 269 -1.46 11.51 -28.36
N VAL A 270 -1.25 11.20 -27.06
CA VAL A 270 -1.10 12.21 -26.02
C VAL A 270 0.14 13.09 -26.26
N LYS A 271 1.28 12.52 -26.66
CA LYS A 271 2.46 13.30 -27.06
C LYS A 271 2.17 14.30 -28.18
N LYS A 272 1.33 13.92 -29.13
CA LYS A 272 0.97 14.77 -30.28
C LYS A 272 -0.04 15.85 -29.88
N GLU A 273 -1.12 15.50 -29.23
CA GLU A 273 -2.27 16.36 -29.00
C GLU A 273 -2.10 17.30 -27.80
N TYR A 274 -1.38 16.83 -26.76
CA TYR A 274 -1.16 17.56 -25.52
C TYR A 274 0.23 18.21 -25.41
N LYS A 275 0.93 18.44 -26.52
CA LYS A 275 2.32 18.94 -26.58
C LYS A 275 2.56 20.27 -25.86
N ASN A 276 1.51 21.07 -25.62
CA ASN A 276 1.57 22.38 -24.95
C ASN A 276 1.23 22.31 -23.45
N TYR A 277 1.05 21.11 -22.91
CA TYR A 277 0.72 20.86 -21.51
C TYR A 277 1.95 20.35 -20.77
N ASP A 278 1.93 20.32 -19.45
CA ASP A 278 2.95 19.63 -18.66
C ASP A 278 2.79 18.10 -18.85
N LEU A 279 3.73 17.53 -19.63
CA LEU A 279 3.68 16.12 -20.02
C LEU A 279 4.89 15.35 -19.50
N TRP A 280 4.63 14.26 -18.82
CA TRP A 280 5.62 13.23 -18.57
C TRP A 280 5.09 11.89 -19.08
N ILE A 281 5.71 11.35 -20.14
CA ILE A 281 5.25 10.10 -20.79
C ILE A 281 6.45 9.19 -21.03
N GLN A 282 6.43 8.06 -20.33
CA GLN A 282 7.45 7.01 -20.44
C GLN A 282 6.82 5.65 -20.73
N LYS A 283 7.60 4.78 -21.35
CA LYS A 283 7.30 3.36 -21.55
C LYS A 283 5.93 3.10 -22.17
N GLY A 284 5.68 3.63 -23.39
CA GLY A 284 4.56 3.16 -24.21
C GLY A 284 4.74 1.66 -24.53
N ARG A 285 3.75 0.83 -24.19
CA ARG A 285 3.80 -0.63 -24.28
C ARG A 285 2.92 -1.17 -25.39
N LYS A 286 3.43 -2.15 -26.13
CA LYS A 286 2.66 -2.91 -27.11
C LYS A 286 1.83 -4.01 -26.41
N PRO A 287 0.72 -4.48 -27.03
CA PRO A 287 -0.08 -5.57 -26.46
C PRO A 287 0.74 -6.82 -26.12
N GLU A 288 1.66 -7.20 -27.02
CA GLU A 288 2.51 -8.39 -26.84
C GLU A 288 3.43 -8.27 -25.61
N TRP A 289 3.85 -7.04 -25.29
CA TRP A 289 4.64 -6.79 -24.10
C TRP A 289 3.81 -7.07 -22.83
N LEU A 290 2.56 -6.65 -22.81
CA LEU A 290 1.67 -6.89 -21.67
C LEU A 290 1.44 -8.38 -21.45
N GLU A 291 1.13 -9.13 -22.49
CA GLU A 291 0.94 -10.60 -22.42
C GLU A 291 2.17 -11.30 -21.83
N ALA A 292 3.37 -10.93 -22.31
CA ALA A 292 4.63 -11.51 -21.86
C ALA A 292 5.01 -11.12 -20.41
N ASN A 293 4.49 -10.00 -19.89
CA ASN A 293 4.91 -9.42 -18.62
C ASN A 293 3.81 -9.38 -17.55
N LEU A 294 2.62 -9.91 -17.81
CA LEU A 294 1.49 -9.86 -16.88
C LEU A 294 1.83 -10.46 -15.49
N ASN A 295 2.61 -11.53 -15.49
CA ASN A 295 3.06 -12.23 -14.28
C ASN A 295 4.56 -12.02 -13.98
N ASN A 296 5.21 -11.06 -14.63
CA ASN A 296 6.62 -10.78 -14.44
C ASN A 296 6.80 -9.72 -13.32
N PRO A 297 7.30 -10.06 -12.13
CA PRO A 297 7.54 -9.08 -11.07
C PRO A 297 8.66 -8.08 -11.42
N PHE A 298 9.55 -8.45 -12.35
CA PHE A 298 10.66 -7.61 -12.82
C PHE A 298 10.32 -6.76 -14.05
N ARG A 299 9.03 -6.61 -14.40
CA ARG A 299 8.62 -5.91 -15.63
C ARG A 299 9.04 -4.43 -15.64
N ASP A 300 9.15 -3.79 -14.45
CA ASP A 300 9.57 -2.39 -14.33
C ASP A 300 11.06 -2.19 -14.60
N TRP A 301 11.84 -3.27 -14.51
CA TRP A 301 13.25 -3.27 -14.86
C TRP A 301 13.49 -3.08 -16.36
N ASP A 302 12.48 -3.32 -17.20
CA ASP A 302 12.55 -3.08 -18.64
C ASP A 302 12.53 -1.59 -18.95
N GLY A 303 13.67 -1.06 -19.39
CA GLY A 303 13.90 0.37 -19.67
C GLY A 303 14.10 1.21 -18.40
N ASP A 304 14.51 0.60 -17.29
CA ASP A 304 15.05 1.31 -16.13
C ASP A 304 16.47 1.82 -16.45
N ASP A 305 16.81 3.02 -15.93
CA ASP A 305 18.08 3.66 -16.21
C ASP A 305 19.27 3.01 -15.47
N TYR A 306 19.01 2.31 -14.36
CA TYR A 306 20.02 1.67 -13.51
C TYR A 306 20.18 0.18 -13.79
N ILE A 307 19.20 -0.45 -14.42
CA ILE A 307 19.18 -1.90 -14.69
C ILE A 307 19.46 -2.18 -16.17
N LEU A 308 20.54 -2.92 -16.45
CA LEU A 308 20.88 -3.26 -17.82
C LEU A 308 19.75 -4.10 -18.46
N PRO A 309 19.38 -3.84 -19.73
CA PRO A 309 18.35 -4.61 -20.43
C PRO A 309 18.59 -6.14 -20.45
N ALA A 310 19.87 -6.54 -20.42
CA ALA A 310 20.24 -7.94 -20.32
C ALA A 310 19.87 -8.57 -18.97
N HIS A 311 20.00 -7.81 -17.88
CA HIS A 311 19.61 -8.26 -16.53
C HIS A 311 18.09 -8.35 -16.42
N ALA A 312 17.37 -7.31 -16.82
CA ALA A 312 15.90 -7.32 -16.88
C ALA A 312 15.34 -8.53 -17.64
N LYS A 313 15.88 -8.78 -18.84
CA LYS A 313 15.47 -9.93 -19.67
C LYS A 313 15.77 -11.28 -19.03
N LYS A 314 16.96 -11.44 -18.43
CA LYS A 314 17.33 -12.70 -17.76
C LYS A 314 16.49 -12.96 -16.52
N SER A 315 16.25 -11.95 -15.70
CA SER A 315 15.42 -12.06 -14.51
C SER A 315 13.98 -12.42 -14.85
N ALA A 316 13.40 -11.76 -15.86
CA ALA A 316 12.07 -12.10 -16.38
C ALA A 316 11.98 -13.55 -16.88
N ALA A 317 12.98 -14.01 -17.65
CA ALA A 317 13.02 -15.37 -18.16
C ALA A 317 13.20 -16.41 -17.05
N LEU A 318 14.04 -16.13 -16.07
CA LEU A 318 14.24 -16.98 -14.89
C LEU A 318 12.93 -17.14 -14.11
N TYR A 319 12.28 -16.01 -13.80
CA TYR A 319 11.03 -16.01 -13.06
C TYR A 319 9.92 -16.77 -13.83
N ALA A 320 9.74 -16.49 -15.10
CA ALA A 320 8.75 -17.18 -15.93
C ALA A 320 8.94 -18.70 -15.93
N LYS A 321 10.20 -19.17 -16.04
CA LYS A 321 10.53 -20.60 -15.95
C LYS A 321 10.14 -21.20 -14.60
N LEU A 322 10.51 -20.55 -13.50
CA LEU A 322 10.23 -21.05 -12.14
C LEU A 322 8.74 -20.96 -11.81
N TYR A 323 8.06 -19.90 -12.27
CA TYR A 323 6.61 -19.77 -12.13
C TYR A 323 5.86 -20.92 -12.83
N ALA A 324 6.26 -21.29 -14.04
CA ALA A 324 5.67 -22.44 -14.73
C ALA A 324 5.92 -23.77 -14.00
N GLN A 325 7.10 -23.94 -13.39
CA GLN A 325 7.41 -25.11 -12.56
C GLN A 325 6.56 -25.12 -11.27
N ALA A 326 6.42 -23.99 -10.60
CA ALA A 326 5.61 -23.83 -9.40
C ALA A 326 4.12 -24.10 -9.69
N ASP A 327 3.58 -23.56 -10.78
CA ASP A 327 2.20 -23.82 -11.22
C ASP A 327 1.95 -25.31 -11.50
N LYS A 328 2.91 -25.97 -12.16
CA LYS A 328 2.85 -27.43 -12.40
C LYS A 328 2.86 -28.20 -11.07
N LEU A 329 3.78 -27.86 -10.15
CA LEU A 329 3.89 -28.48 -8.86
C LEU A 329 2.59 -28.34 -8.04
N LEU A 330 1.99 -27.14 -8.07
CA LEU A 330 0.73 -26.86 -7.40
C LEU A 330 -0.42 -27.71 -7.93
N LYS A 331 -0.48 -27.88 -9.27
CA LYS A 331 -1.50 -28.74 -9.94
C LYS A 331 -1.30 -30.23 -9.66
N GLN A 332 -0.07 -30.68 -9.57
CA GLN A 332 0.26 -32.08 -9.23
C GLN A 332 -0.04 -32.39 -7.77
N ASN A 333 0.02 -31.38 -6.89
CA ASN A 333 -0.27 -31.46 -5.47
C ASN A 333 0.35 -32.71 -4.79
N PRO A 334 1.67 -32.92 -4.87
CA PRO A 334 2.34 -34.07 -4.24
C PRO A 334 2.27 -33.94 -2.71
N ASP A 335 2.79 -34.95 -2.01
CA ASP A 335 2.96 -34.87 -0.55
C ASP A 335 3.86 -33.69 -0.13
N THR A 336 3.68 -33.22 1.12
CA THR A 336 4.38 -32.05 1.66
C THR A 336 5.91 -32.17 1.57
N GLY A 337 6.47 -33.35 1.79
CA GLY A 337 7.92 -33.56 1.76
C GLY A 337 8.47 -33.45 0.33
N THR A 338 7.80 -34.01 -0.65
CA THR A 338 8.14 -33.88 -2.07
C THR A 338 7.98 -32.42 -2.52
N MET A 339 6.88 -31.77 -2.14
CA MET A 339 6.62 -30.35 -2.47
C MET A 339 7.70 -29.44 -1.92
N LEU A 340 8.11 -29.64 -0.66
CA LEU A 340 9.17 -28.85 -0.01
C LEU A 340 10.51 -28.99 -0.73
N LYS A 341 10.89 -30.20 -1.11
CA LYS A 341 12.15 -30.46 -1.87
C LYS A 341 12.17 -29.76 -3.22
N GLU A 342 11.08 -29.85 -3.97
CA GLU A 342 10.99 -29.21 -5.29
C GLU A 342 11.05 -27.68 -5.17
N LEU A 343 10.39 -27.10 -4.16
CA LEU A 343 10.45 -25.67 -3.88
C LEU A 343 11.84 -25.24 -3.43
N GLU A 344 12.52 -26.04 -2.59
CA GLU A 344 13.89 -25.79 -2.16
C GLU A 344 14.86 -25.71 -3.35
N GLU A 345 14.75 -26.64 -4.30
CA GLU A 345 15.54 -26.60 -5.55
C GLU A 345 15.21 -25.38 -6.40
N MET A 346 13.94 -24.98 -6.50
CA MET A 346 13.56 -23.75 -7.21
C MET A 346 14.17 -22.50 -6.55
N VAL A 347 14.14 -22.40 -5.22
CA VAL A 347 14.75 -21.29 -4.48
C VAL A 347 16.26 -21.26 -4.68
N LYS A 348 16.93 -22.39 -4.62
CA LYS A 348 18.38 -22.50 -4.91
C LYS A 348 18.71 -22.00 -6.31
N VAL A 349 17.99 -22.48 -7.34
CA VAL A 349 18.20 -22.05 -8.71
C VAL A 349 17.97 -20.55 -8.85
N PHE A 350 16.91 -20.03 -8.24
CA PHE A 350 16.58 -18.60 -8.26
C PHE A 350 17.75 -17.77 -7.69
N THR A 351 18.19 -18.08 -6.49
CA THR A 351 19.24 -17.35 -5.76
C THR A 351 20.59 -17.40 -6.49
N LEU A 352 21.01 -18.60 -6.90
CA LEU A 352 22.30 -18.80 -7.55
C LEU A 352 22.39 -18.12 -8.93
N GLU A 353 21.28 -18.00 -9.67
CA GLU A 353 21.29 -17.27 -10.93
C GLU A 353 21.41 -15.74 -10.70
N PHE A 354 20.84 -15.17 -9.64
CA PHE A 354 21.09 -13.78 -9.27
C PHE A 354 22.52 -13.54 -8.81
N ASN A 355 23.08 -14.39 -7.93
CA ASN A 355 24.49 -14.34 -7.56
C ASN A 355 25.41 -14.35 -8.81
N LYS A 356 25.11 -15.21 -9.78
CA LYS A 356 25.87 -15.30 -11.03
C LYS A 356 25.74 -14.05 -11.90
N MET A 357 24.57 -13.41 -11.90
CA MET A 357 24.36 -12.16 -12.64
C MET A 357 25.13 -11.00 -11.98
N ASP A 358 25.21 -10.97 -10.66
CA ASP A 358 25.88 -9.93 -9.91
C ASP A 358 27.42 -10.07 -9.89
N LYS A 359 27.94 -11.30 -9.88
CA LYS A 359 29.36 -11.63 -9.68
C LYS A 359 30.34 -10.88 -10.59
N ARG A 360 29.99 -10.61 -11.85
CA ARG A 360 30.90 -10.00 -12.83
C ARG A 360 31.05 -8.51 -12.67
N LYS A 361 29.96 -7.85 -12.38
CA LYS A 361 29.84 -6.40 -12.14
C LYS A 361 28.68 -6.24 -11.16
N PRO A 362 28.98 -6.01 -9.89
CA PRO A 362 27.95 -5.78 -8.90
C PRO A 362 26.98 -4.68 -9.35
N TRP A 363 25.69 -4.99 -9.33
CA TRP A 363 24.61 -4.10 -9.73
C TRP A 363 23.39 -4.21 -8.82
N ILE A 364 23.37 -5.26 -7.96
CA ILE A 364 22.28 -5.47 -7.01
C ILE A 364 22.59 -4.63 -5.77
N ASP A 365 21.84 -3.58 -5.58
CA ASP A 365 21.81 -2.77 -4.36
C ASP A 365 20.68 -3.24 -3.43
N THR A 366 20.48 -2.55 -2.31
CA THR A 366 19.44 -2.88 -1.33
C THR A 366 18.04 -2.92 -1.95
N VAL A 367 17.70 -1.92 -2.78
CA VAL A 367 16.37 -1.83 -3.42
C VAL A 367 16.16 -2.96 -4.42
N ILE A 368 17.17 -3.27 -5.21
CA ILE A 368 17.12 -4.38 -6.17
C ILE A 368 17.04 -5.71 -5.44
N SER A 369 17.78 -5.89 -4.34
CA SER A 369 17.72 -7.07 -3.49
C SER A 369 16.32 -7.27 -2.89
N GLU A 370 15.68 -6.22 -2.40
CA GLU A 370 14.28 -6.25 -1.93
C GLU A 370 13.31 -6.67 -3.04
N ASN A 371 13.44 -6.12 -4.24
CA ASN A 371 12.62 -6.54 -5.40
C ASN A 371 12.81 -8.02 -5.76
N ILE A 372 14.03 -8.54 -5.64
CA ILE A 372 14.32 -9.97 -5.86
C ILE A 372 13.63 -10.82 -4.78
N TYR A 373 13.73 -10.41 -3.52
CA TYR A 373 13.07 -11.07 -2.41
C TYR A 373 11.55 -11.07 -2.56
N ASP A 374 10.96 -9.96 -2.90
CA ASP A 374 9.52 -9.84 -3.16
C ASP A 374 9.05 -10.75 -4.30
N ALA A 375 9.85 -10.85 -5.37
CA ALA A 375 9.57 -11.79 -6.47
C ALA A 375 9.60 -13.25 -5.98
N LEU A 376 10.51 -13.60 -5.10
CA LEU A 376 10.53 -14.93 -4.48
C LEU A 376 9.31 -15.17 -3.61
N LEU A 377 8.90 -14.20 -2.78
CA LEU A 377 7.67 -14.30 -1.98
C LEU A 377 6.44 -14.50 -2.85
N LEU A 378 6.33 -13.80 -3.98
CA LEU A 378 5.24 -13.99 -4.94
C LEU A 378 5.23 -15.41 -5.53
N LEU A 379 6.40 -15.98 -5.81
CA LEU A 379 6.54 -17.36 -6.31
C LEU A 379 6.09 -18.38 -5.26
N LEU A 380 6.41 -18.15 -3.98
CA LEU A 380 6.10 -19.05 -2.87
C LEU A 380 4.68 -18.87 -2.30
N LYS A 381 4.05 -17.74 -2.53
CA LYS A 381 2.73 -17.38 -1.97
C LYS A 381 1.65 -18.47 -2.10
N PRO A 382 1.49 -19.19 -3.24
CA PRO A 382 0.49 -20.24 -3.37
C PRO A 382 0.71 -21.47 -2.47
N PHE A 383 1.89 -21.57 -1.86
CA PHE A 383 2.31 -22.72 -1.06
C PHE A 383 2.33 -22.46 0.45
N LYS A 384 2.06 -21.22 0.89
CA LYS A 384 2.17 -20.80 2.29
C LYS A 384 1.41 -21.68 3.29
N ASP A 385 0.25 -22.22 2.87
CA ASP A 385 -0.60 -23.06 3.70
C ASP A 385 -0.30 -24.58 3.55
N LYS A 386 0.69 -24.93 2.71
CA LYS A 386 1.04 -26.33 2.38
C LYS A 386 2.42 -26.71 2.88
N VAL A 387 3.35 -25.79 2.93
CA VAL A 387 4.74 -26.01 3.37
C VAL A 387 5.24 -24.81 4.19
N ASN A 388 6.32 -25.04 4.94
CA ASN A 388 6.99 -23.95 5.66
C ASN A 388 7.75 -23.05 4.66
N THR A 389 7.12 -21.97 4.19
CA THR A 389 7.74 -21.03 3.26
C THR A 389 8.77 -20.14 3.94
N ILE A 390 8.68 -19.91 5.26
CA ILE A 390 9.68 -19.16 6.04
C ILE A 390 11.02 -19.88 6.00
N TYR A 391 11.03 -21.21 6.14
CA TYR A 391 12.27 -21.98 5.97
C TYR A 391 12.92 -21.75 4.60
N LEU A 392 12.11 -21.66 3.54
CA LEU A 392 12.60 -21.45 2.17
C LEU A 392 13.23 -20.06 1.97
N THR A 393 12.72 -19.05 2.64
CA THR A 393 13.26 -17.69 2.59
C THR A 393 14.46 -17.52 3.53
N ASP A 394 14.30 -17.82 4.80
CA ASP A 394 15.29 -17.46 5.82
C ASP A 394 16.48 -18.43 5.86
N GLU A 395 16.24 -19.73 5.62
CA GLU A 395 17.32 -20.73 5.69
C GLU A 395 17.91 -21.05 4.31
N VAL A 396 17.10 -21.10 3.25
CA VAL A 396 17.60 -21.47 1.93
C VAL A 396 18.05 -20.25 1.13
N PHE A 397 17.18 -19.26 0.95
CA PHE A 397 17.51 -18.08 0.16
C PHE A 397 18.60 -17.25 0.83
N ASP A 398 18.43 -16.87 2.11
CA ASP A 398 19.38 -16.01 2.81
C ASP A 398 20.76 -16.66 3.02
N SER A 399 20.82 -18.00 3.20
CA SER A 399 22.11 -18.70 3.32
C SER A 399 22.89 -18.78 2.01
N LEU A 400 22.23 -18.63 0.87
CA LEU A 400 22.85 -18.79 -0.46
C LEU A 400 23.10 -17.45 -1.17
N ARG A 401 22.43 -16.38 -0.77
CA ARG A 401 22.59 -15.09 -1.47
C ARG A 401 23.94 -14.45 -1.15
N ASP A 402 24.58 -13.93 -2.20
CA ASP A 402 25.88 -13.23 -2.15
C ASP A 402 25.75 -11.72 -2.47
N PHE A 403 24.50 -11.21 -2.64
CA PHE A 403 24.19 -9.82 -2.99
C PHE A 403 23.42 -9.10 -1.90
#